data_96ee8abcf9d2cb35ab9a0d8c0e04f8e9
#
_entry.id   96ee8abcf9d2cb35ab9a0d8c0e04f8e9
#
_cell.length_a   1.000
_cell.length_b   1.000
_cell.length_c   1.000
_cell.angle_alpha   90.00
_cell.angle_beta   90.00
_cell.angle_gamma   90.00
#
_symmetry.space_group_name_H-M   'P 1'
#
loop_
_entity.id
_entity.type
_entity.pdbx_description
1 polymer ?
#
loop_
_entity_poly.entity_id
_entity_poly.type
_entity_poly.pdbx_seq_one_letter_code
_entity_poly.pdbx_strand_id
1 'polypeptide(L)'
;MIKLQPISTSDLQHYKFMEELLVDAFPPEEYRQLEELREYTDRTGNFHNNIIFDDDLPIGFITYWDFDRFYYVEHFATNGGYGKRTLEYLCNHLQLPIVLEVERPVEEMAKRRICFYERQGFTLWKNDYYQPPYKPGDDFLPMYLMVYGDLNPEKDYEDIRHKLHTVVYGVKE
;
A
#
# COMPACT_ATOMS: atom_id res chain seq x y z
N MET A 1 -4.69 9.78 19.38
CA MET A 1 -4.24 10.52 18.19
C MET A 1 -3.40 9.58 17.32
N ILE A 2 -3.76 9.50 16.05
CA ILE A 2 -3.02 8.66 15.10
C ILE A 2 -1.69 9.31 14.73
N LYS A 3 -0.64 8.51 14.68
CA LYS A 3 0.67 8.95 14.18
C LYS A 3 1.38 7.80 13.49
N LEU A 4 2.26 8.14 12.54
CA LEU A 4 3.12 7.17 11.86
C LEU A 4 4.53 7.25 12.44
N GLN A 5 5.16 6.09 12.65
CA GLN A 5 6.53 6.02 13.11
C GLN A 5 7.34 5.12 12.17
N PRO A 6 8.37 5.68 11.49
CA PRO A 6 9.25 4.86 10.67
C PRO A 6 9.97 3.82 11.53
N ILE A 7 10.14 2.63 10.96
CA ILE A 7 10.86 1.54 11.65
C ILE A 7 12.01 1.04 10.80
N SER A 8 12.96 0.37 11.49
CA SER A 8 14.02 -0.39 10.84
C SER A 8 14.04 -1.80 11.41
N THR A 9 14.79 -2.70 10.78
CA THR A 9 14.88 -4.08 11.28
C THR A 9 15.60 -4.18 12.63
N SER A 10 16.35 -3.14 13.04
CA SER A 10 16.98 -3.10 14.36
C SER A 10 15.99 -2.86 15.49
N ASP A 11 14.81 -2.33 15.19
CA ASP A 11 13.71 -2.20 16.14
C ASP A 11 12.94 -3.51 16.19
N LEU A 12 13.47 -4.48 16.94
CA LEU A 12 12.98 -5.86 16.90
C LEU A 12 11.52 -6.00 17.27
N GLN A 13 11.06 -5.25 18.26
CA GLN A 13 9.67 -5.34 18.74
C GLN A 13 8.69 -4.82 17.72
N HIS A 14 8.93 -3.63 17.18
CA HIS A 14 8.03 -3.02 16.21
C HIS A 14 8.10 -3.73 14.86
N TYR A 15 9.27 -4.15 14.43
CA TYR A 15 9.41 -4.89 13.18
C TYR A 15 8.66 -6.23 13.25
N LYS A 16 8.77 -6.93 14.37
CA LYS A 16 8.04 -8.18 14.59
C LYS A 16 6.52 -7.95 14.52
N PHE A 17 6.04 -6.89 15.16
CA PHE A 17 4.61 -6.53 15.10
C PHE A 17 4.16 -6.32 13.66
N MET A 18 4.90 -5.57 12.88
CA MET A 18 4.60 -5.31 11.46
C MET A 18 4.57 -6.60 10.65
N GLU A 19 5.60 -7.43 10.78
CA GLU A 19 5.74 -8.66 10.01
C GLU A 19 4.63 -9.67 10.34
N GLU A 20 4.28 -9.81 11.60
CA GLU A 20 3.17 -10.68 12.02
C GLU A 20 1.83 -10.20 11.46
N LEU A 21 1.58 -8.89 11.49
CA LEU A 21 0.35 -8.33 10.96
C LEU A 21 0.28 -8.48 9.43
N LEU A 22 1.39 -8.30 8.73
CA LEU A 22 1.47 -8.51 7.30
C LEU A 22 1.09 -9.94 6.93
N VAL A 23 1.69 -10.92 7.60
CA VAL A 23 1.44 -12.35 7.34
C VAL A 23 0.00 -12.73 7.68
N ASP A 24 -0.58 -12.14 8.72
CA ASP A 24 -1.97 -12.38 9.09
C ASP A 24 -2.97 -11.75 8.12
N ALA A 25 -2.68 -10.54 7.64
CA ALA A 25 -3.62 -9.78 6.85
C ALA A 25 -3.59 -10.10 5.35
N PHE A 26 -2.51 -10.67 4.85
CA PHE A 26 -2.33 -10.90 3.41
C PHE A 26 -1.86 -12.34 3.16
N PRO A 27 -2.34 -12.97 2.05
CA PRO A 27 -1.82 -14.28 1.66
C PRO A 27 -0.38 -14.17 1.12
N PRO A 28 0.41 -15.26 1.15
CA PRO A 28 1.83 -15.22 0.77
C PRO A 28 2.11 -14.70 -0.63
N GLU A 29 1.20 -14.87 -1.57
CA GLU A 29 1.36 -14.40 -2.95
C GLU A 29 1.16 -12.89 -3.09
N GLU A 30 0.68 -12.21 -2.05
CA GLU A 30 0.40 -10.77 -2.10
C GLU A 30 1.51 -9.92 -1.45
N TYR A 31 2.64 -10.53 -1.08
CA TYR A 31 3.80 -9.76 -0.59
C TYR A 31 5.11 -10.41 -1.02
N ARG A 32 6.17 -9.61 -1.02
CA ARG A 32 7.51 -10.08 -1.40
C ARG A 32 8.10 -11.00 -0.33
N GLN A 33 9.19 -11.67 -0.65
CA GLN A 33 9.92 -12.45 0.34
C GLN A 33 10.23 -11.59 1.56
N LEU A 34 10.07 -12.14 2.77
CA LEU A 34 10.25 -11.36 4.00
C LEU A 34 11.67 -10.82 4.14
N GLU A 35 12.68 -11.56 3.66
CA GLU A 35 14.06 -11.09 3.66
C GLU A 35 14.24 -9.87 2.77
N GLU A 36 13.60 -9.87 1.60
CA GLU A 36 13.62 -8.73 0.69
C GLU A 36 12.93 -7.51 1.29
N LEU A 37 11.81 -7.72 1.98
CA LEU A 37 11.12 -6.64 2.68
C LEU A 37 12.02 -6.00 3.75
N ARG A 38 12.78 -6.80 4.47
CA ARG A 38 13.75 -6.29 5.45
C ARG A 38 14.80 -5.41 4.80
N GLU A 39 15.33 -5.83 3.67
CA GLU A 39 16.31 -5.04 2.93
C GLU A 39 15.71 -3.73 2.42
N TYR A 40 14.50 -3.76 1.89
CA TYR A 40 13.81 -2.56 1.41
C TYR A 40 13.57 -1.59 2.56
N THR A 41 13.15 -2.09 3.71
CA THR A 41 12.89 -1.27 4.90
C THR A 41 14.15 -0.50 5.33
N ASP A 42 15.30 -1.16 5.31
CA ASP A 42 16.54 -0.57 5.82
C ASP A 42 17.31 0.26 4.78
N ARG A 43 17.18 -0.04 3.50
CA ARG A 43 18.10 0.47 2.47
C ARG A 43 17.48 1.23 1.31
N THR A 44 16.19 1.04 1.04
CA THR A 44 15.57 1.69 -0.11
C THR A 44 15.02 3.05 0.29
N GLY A 45 15.65 4.12 -0.22
CA GLY A 45 15.37 5.50 0.24
C GLY A 45 13.96 6.00 -0.02
N ASN A 46 13.29 5.55 -1.08
CA ASN A 46 11.92 5.97 -1.39
C ASN A 46 10.85 4.97 -0.90
N PHE A 47 11.25 3.90 -0.25
CA PHE A 47 10.34 2.94 0.39
C PHE A 47 10.27 3.23 1.88
N HIS A 48 9.05 3.35 2.39
CA HIS A 48 8.80 3.69 3.78
C HIS A 48 7.96 2.62 4.46
N ASN A 49 8.44 2.15 5.59
CA ASN A 49 7.74 1.17 6.43
C ASN A 49 7.48 1.82 7.79
N ASN A 50 6.21 1.95 8.16
CA ASN A 50 5.82 2.68 9.36
C ASN A 50 4.85 1.87 10.20
N ILE A 51 5.03 1.91 11.51
CA ILE A 51 3.99 1.49 12.44
C ILE A 51 2.99 2.63 12.61
N ILE A 52 1.74 2.29 12.68
CA ILE A 52 0.66 3.21 12.97
C ILE A 52 0.33 3.10 14.46
N PHE A 53 0.38 4.24 15.14
CA PHE A 53 0.07 4.31 16.57
C PHE A 53 -1.22 5.09 16.80
N ASP A 54 -2.02 4.66 17.78
CA ASP A 54 -3.02 5.49 18.43
C ASP A 54 -2.48 5.82 19.82
N ASP A 55 -2.02 7.07 19.99
CA ASP A 55 -1.19 7.49 21.13
C ASP A 55 0.04 6.58 21.25
N ASP A 56 0.15 5.76 22.29
CA ASP A 56 1.28 4.85 22.48
C ASP A 56 1.00 3.41 22.08
N LEU A 57 -0.21 3.13 21.58
CA LEU A 57 -0.63 1.79 21.20
C LEU A 57 -0.38 1.52 19.72
N PRO A 58 0.45 0.52 19.37
CA PRO A 58 0.60 0.13 17.97
C PRO A 58 -0.69 -0.55 17.49
N ILE A 59 -1.27 -0.01 16.42
CA ILE A 59 -2.58 -0.47 15.92
C ILE A 59 -2.55 -0.96 14.48
N GLY A 60 -1.42 -0.81 13.79
CA GLY A 60 -1.31 -1.22 12.40
C GLY A 60 0.03 -0.87 11.80
N PHE A 61 0.14 -1.08 10.50
CA PHE A 61 1.31 -0.66 9.74
C PHE A 61 0.91 -0.19 8.36
N ILE A 62 1.80 0.56 7.73
CA ILE A 62 1.66 0.98 6.35
C ILE A 62 3.04 0.97 5.69
N THR A 63 3.10 0.41 4.48
CA THR A 63 4.27 0.56 3.61
C THR A 63 3.86 1.36 2.39
N TYR A 64 4.71 2.32 2.01
CA TYR A 64 4.42 3.12 0.84
C TYR A 64 5.71 3.56 0.15
N TRP A 65 5.57 3.89 -1.14
CA TRP A 65 6.65 4.40 -1.98
C TRP A 65 6.42 5.87 -2.27
N ASP A 66 7.46 6.67 -2.15
CA ASP A 66 7.44 8.08 -2.49
C ASP A 66 7.99 8.27 -3.91
N PHE A 67 7.10 8.63 -4.84
CA PHE A 67 7.47 8.86 -6.24
C PHE A 67 7.52 10.35 -6.60
N ASP A 68 7.68 11.23 -5.62
CA ASP A 68 7.74 12.69 -5.73
C ASP A 68 6.41 13.34 -6.15
N ARG A 69 5.68 12.75 -7.09
CA ARG A 69 4.38 13.25 -7.55
C ARG A 69 3.19 12.58 -6.86
N PHE A 70 3.40 11.40 -6.31
CA PHE A 70 2.37 10.64 -5.59
C PHE A 70 3.04 9.65 -4.65
N TYR A 71 2.25 9.18 -3.67
CA TYR A 71 2.61 8.02 -2.86
C TYR A 71 1.87 6.80 -3.37
N TYR A 72 2.57 5.67 -3.45
CA TYR A 72 1.93 4.39 -3.70
C TYR A 72 1.90 3.61 -2.39
N VAL A 73 0.69 3.35 -1.87
CA VAL A 73 0.51 2.53 -0.67
C VAL A 73 0.48 1.06 -1.10
N GLU A 74 1.50 0.32 -0.71
CA GLU A 74 1.64 -1.08 -1.11
C GLU A 74 0.91 -2.01 -0.15
N HIS A 75 1.11 -1.85 1.16
CA HIS A 75 0.41 -2.62 2.19
C HIS A 75 -0.07 -1.70 3.29
N PHE A 76 -1.29 -1.94 3.72
CA PHE A 76 -1.92 -1.17 4.79
C PHE A 76 -2.86 -2.10 5.56
N ALA A 77 -2.60 -2.27 6.84
CA ALA A 77 -3.44 -3.10 7.70
C ALA A 77 -3.49 -2.51 9.11
N THR A 78 -4.67 -2.58 9.71
CA THR A 78 -4.89 -2.14 11.09
C THR A 78 -5.62 -3.21 11.88
N ASN A 79 -5.52 -3.14 13.19
CA ASN A 79 -6.39 -3.89 14.07
C ASN A 79 -7.84 -3.42 13.89
N GLY A 80 -8.80 -4.25 14.27
CA GLY A 80 -10.21 -3.97 14.06
C GLY A 80 -10.65 -2.62 14.64
N GLY A 81 -11.42 -1.87 13.85
CA GLY A 81 -11.98 -0.59 14.27
C GLY A 81 -11.10 0.64 13.97
N TYR A 82 -9.86 0.45 13.52
CA TYR A 82 -8.95 1.59 13.29
C TYR A 82 -8.81 2.02 11.82
N GLY A 83 -9.33 1.23 10.87
CA GLY A 83 -9.10 1.49 9.45
C GLY A 83 -9.57 2.87 8.99
N LYS A 84 -10.79 3.25 9.35
CA LYS A 84 -11.37 4.53 8.93
C LYS A 84 -10.57 5.72 9.49
N ARG A 85 -10.29 5.72 10.78
CA ARG A 85 -9.55 6.82 11.44
C ARG A 85 -8.16 6.97 10.85
N THR A 86 -7.51 5.85 10.59
CA THR A 86 -6.16 5.86 10.02
C THR A 86 -6.17 6.39 8.60
N LEU A 87 -7.11 5.95 7.78
CA LEU A 87 -7.19 6.41 6.40
C LEU A 87 -7.54 7.90 6.34
N GLU A 88 -8.43 8.38 7.19
CA GLU A 88 -8.72 9.82 7.32
C GLU A 88 -7.45 10.61 7.68
N TYR A 89 -6.67 10.10 8.62
CA TYR A 89 -5.40 10.73 9.00
C TYR A 89 -4.44 10.81 7.80
N LEU A 90 -4.28 9.71 7.06
CA LEU A 90 -3.39 9.66 5.89
C LEU A 90 -3.82 10.68 4.83
N CYS A 91 -5.10 10.72 4.50
CA CYS A 91 -5.63 11.64 3.51
C CYS A 91 -5.45 13.11 3.91
N ASN A 92 -5.50 13.40 5.21
CA ASN A 92 -5.37 14.77 5.70
C ASN A 92 -3.91 15.21 5.91
N HIS A 93 -2.99 14.28 6.12
CA HIS A 93 -1.61 14.61 6.52
C HIS A 93 -0.57 14.34 5.44
N LEU A 94 -0.82 13.43 4.51
CA LEU A 94 0.09 13.20 3.39
C LEU A 94 -0.06 14.34 2.37
N GLN A 95 1.08 14.84 1.90
CA GLN A 95 1.14 16.03 1.06
C GLN A 95 0.86 15.76 -0.41
N LEU A 96 1.02 14.52 -0.85
CA LEU A 96 0.89 14.12 -2.25
C LEU A 96 -0.35 13.25 -2.45
N PRO A 97 -0.84 13.13 -3.69
CA PRO A 97 -1.88 12.15 -4.00
C PRO A 97 -1.47 10.75 -3.60
N ILE A 98 -2.45 9.91 -3.29
CA ILE A 98 -2.25 8.53 -2.85
C ILE A 98 -2.82 7.59 -3.90
N VAL A 99 -2.01 6.61 -4.32
CA VAL A 99 -2.40 5.55 -5.26
C VAL A 99 -2.33 4.22 -4.51
N LEU A 100 -3.32 3.36 -4.74
CA LEU A 100 -3.28 1.98 -4.25
C LEU A 100 -3.94 1.05 -5.25
N GLU A 101 -3.66 -0.25 -5.10
CA GLU A 101 -4.24 -1.29 -5.93
C GLU A 101 -5.39 -1.96 -5.20
N VAL A 102 -6.45 -2.29 -5.92
CA VAL A 102 -7.59 -3.04 -5.37
C VAL A 102 -7.96 -4.17 -6.32
N GLU A 103 -8.48 -5.25 -5.77
CA GLU A 103 -9.05 -6.33 -6.57
C GLU A 103 -10.26 -5.82 -7.35
N ARG A 104 -10.47 -6.33 -8.55
CA ARG A 104 -11.66 -5.99 -9.33
C ARG A 104 -12.91 -6.46 -8.59
N PRO A 105 -14.03 -5.71 -8.67
CA PRO A 105 -15.19 -5.93 -7.82
C PRO A 105 -16.05 -7.12 -8.27
N VAL A 106 -15.48 -8.31 -8.25
CA VAL A 106 -16.17 -9.57 -8.56
C VAL A 106 -16.80 -10.16 -7.29
N GLU A 107 -16.03 -10.19 -6.20
CA GLU A 107 -16.49 -10.75 -4.93
C GLU A 107 -16.93 -9.66 -3.96
N GLU A 108 -17.78 -10.02 -2.98
CA GLU A 108 -18.33 -9.05 -2.01
C GLU A 108 -17.26 -8.33 -1.22
N MET A 109 -16.19 -9.04 -0.80
CA MET A 109 -15.11 -8.41 -0.04
C MET A 109 -14.38 -7.35 -0.88
N ALA A 110 -14.15 -7.61 -2.16
CA ALA A 110 -13.54 -6.64 -3.06
C ALA A 110 -14.44 -5.41 -3.24
N LYS A 111 -15.74 -5.61 -3.40
CA LYS A 111 -16.72 -4.51 -3.50
C LYS A 111 -16.73 -3.65 -2.24
N ARG A 112 -16.69 -4.28 -1.07
CA ARG A 112 -16.67 -3.57 0.22
C ARG A 112 -15.41 -2.76 0.39
N ARG A 113 -14.27 -3.29 -0.03
CA ARG A 113 -12.98 -2.58 0.04
C ARG A 113 -12.99 -1.34 -0.83
N ILE A 114 -13.48 -1.45 -2.06
CA ILE A 114 -13.63 -0.30 -2.95
C ILE A 114 -14.56 0.75 -2.34
N CYS A 115 -15.72 0.34 -1.81
CA CYS A 115 -16.64 1.26 -1.15
C CYS A 115 -16.01 1.94 0.06
N PHE A 116 -15.20 1.23 0.83
CA PHE A 116 -14.48 1.80 1.97
C PHE A 116 -13.57 2.95 1.53
N TYR A 117 -12.79 2.73 0.46
CA TYR A 117 -11.91 3.77 -0.05
C TYR A 117 -12.68 4.92 -0.71
N GLU A 118 -13.75 4.62 -1.43
CA GLU A 118 -14.59 5.66 -2.05
C GLU A 118 -15.20 6.60 -1.01
N ARG A 119 -15.62 6.07 0.13
CA ARG A 119 -16.15 6.89 1.22
C ARG A 119 -15.12 7.87 1.78
N GLN A 120 -13.85 7.58 1.62
CA GLN A 120 -12.76 8.46 2.05
C GLN A 120 -12.29 9.41 0.96
N GLY A 121 -12.93 9.40 -0.21
CA GLY A 121 -12.62 10.30 -1.30
C GLY A 121 -11.74 9.75 -2.40
N PHE A 122 -11.44 8.45 -2.38
CA PHE A 122 -10.70 7.81 -3.48
C PHE A 122 -11.60 7.61 -4.69
N THR A 123 -11.03 7.68 -5.87
CA THR A 123 -11.69 7.41 -7.14
C THR A 123 -11.18 6.11 -7.74
N LEU A 124 -12.07 5.26 -8.20
CA LEU A 124 -11.71 4.01 -8.87
C LEU A 124 -11.35 4.30 -10.34
N TRP A 125 -10.15 3.89 -10.73
CA TRP A 125 -9.71 3.97 -12.13
C TRP A 125 -9.88 2.61 -12.79
N LYS A 126 -10.71 2.54 -13.81
CA LYS A 126 -11.05 1.28 -14.50
C LYS A 126 -10.15 0.99 -15.70
N ASN A 127 -8.96 1.56 -15.75
CA ASN A 127 -7.95 1.18 -16.71
C ASN A 127 -7.63 -0.32 -16.55
N ASP A 128 -7.27 -0.97 -17.63
CA ASP A 128 -7.01 -2.41 -17.65
C ASP A 128 -5.65 -2.73 -17.03
N TYR A 129 -5.57 -2.61 -15.71
CA TYR A 129 -4.35 -2.74 -14.94
C TYR A 129 -4.17 -4.17 -14.43
N TYR A 130 -2.92 -4.65 -14.51
CA TYR A 130 -2.52 -5.96 -13.98
C TYR A 130 -1.34 -5.78 -13.02
N GLN A 131 -1.48 -6.37 -11.84
CA GLN A 131 -0.41 -6.37 -10.85
C GLN A 131 0.60 -7.47 -11.22
N PRO A 132 1.88 -7.12 -11.39
CA PRO A 132 2.93 -8.13 -11.56
C PRO A 132 3.06 -9.01 -10.32
N PRO A 133 3.47 -10.27 -10.47
CA PRO A 133 3.65 -11.15 -9.32
C PRO A 133 4.86 -10.74 -8.49
N TYR A 134 4.77 -10.99 -7.17
CA TYR A 134 5.91 -10.81 -6.28
C TYR A 134 6.95 -11.91 -6.43
N LYS A 135 6.51 -13.11 -6.82
CA LYS A 135 7.37 -14.28 -6.89
C LYS A 135 7.49 -14.77 -8.32
N PRO A 136 8.70 -15.13 -8.77
CA PRO A 136 8.90 -15.65 -10.13
C PRO A 136 7.99 -16.85 -10.41
N GLY A 137 7.35 -16.84 -11.58
CA GLY A 137 6.51 -17.94 -12.02
C GLY A 137 5.02 -17.77 -11.69
N ASP A 138 4.66 -16.85 -10.80
CA ASP A 138 3.27 -16.53 -10.53
C ASP A 138 2.69 -15.66 -11.65
N ASP A 139 1.37 -15.69 -11.82
CA ASP A 139 0.69 -14.94 -12.88
C ASP A 139 0.47 -13.47 -12.48
N PHE A 140 0.34 -12.61 -13.48
CA PHE A 140 -0.16 -11.25 -13.29
C PHE A 140 -1.61 -11.32 -12.84
N LEU A 141 -2.00 -10.46 -11.91
CA LEU A 141 -3.36 -10.44 -11.36
C LEU A 141 -4.13 -9.22 -11.89
N PRO A 142 -5.37 -9.43 -12.39
CA PRO A 142 -6.21 -8.29 -12.79
C PRO A 142 -6.62 -7.48 -11.56
N MET A 143 -6.26 -6.21 -11.55
CA MET A 143 -6.55 -5.27 -10.47
C MET A 143 -7.08 -3.97 -11.06
N TYR A 144 -7.47 -3.04 -10.19
CA TYR A 144 -7.69 -1.64 -10.55
C TYR A 144 -6.86 -0.77 -9.63
N LEU A 145 -6.61 0.47 -10.06
CA LEU A 145 -6.02 1.48 -9.19
C LEU A 145 -7.14 2.32 -8.57
N MET A 146 -6.92 2.76 -7.34
CA MET A 146 -7.73 3.79 -6.71
C MET A 146 -6.83 4.96 -6.34
N VAL A 147 -7.34 6.17 -6.50
CA VAL A 147 -6.55 7.38 -6.37
C VAL A 147 -7.26 8.40 -5.50
N TYR A 148 -6.53 8.94 -4.53
CA TYR A 148 -6.96 10.09 -3.74
C TYR A 148 -6.09 11.28 -4.12
N GLY A 149 -6.72 12.42 -4.46
CA GLY A 149 -5.99 13.62 -4.79
C GLY A 149 -6.01 13.96 -6.27
N ASP A 150 -5.22 14.96 -6.65
CA ASP A 150 -5.28 15.57 -7.97
C ASP A 150 -4.38 14.84 -8.98
N LEU A 151 -4.88 13.70 -9.45
CA LEU A 151 -4.32 12.94 -10.57
C LEU A 151 -5.43 12.64 -11.55
N ASN A 152 -5.07 12.50 -12.82
CA ASN A 152 -6.03 12.28 -13.91
C ASN A 152 -5.67 11.00 -14.66
N PRO A 153 -6.61 10.02 -14.82
CA PRO A 153 -6.27 8.74 -15.45
C PRO A 153 -5.81 8.88 -16.90
N GLU A 154 -6.33 9.86 -17.63
CA GLU A 154 -5.93 10.04 -19.03
C GLU A 154 -4.49 10.54 -19.18
N LYS A 155 -4.03 11.37 -18.23
CA LYS A 155 -2.69 11.94 -18.26
C LYS A 155 -1.66 11.11 -17.49
N ASP A 156 -2.07 10.55 -16.36
CA ASP A 156 -1.13 10.05 -15.35
C ASP A 156 -1.07 8.53 -15.26
N TYR A 157 -2.08 7.81 -15.77
CA TYR A 157 -2.16 6.36 -15.59
C TYR A 157 -0.90 5.64 -16.08
N GLU A 158 -0.45 5.93 -17.29
CA GLU A 158 0.67 5.20 -17.89
C GLU A 158 1.98 5.44 -17.14
N ASP A 159 2.21 6.66 -16.68
CA ASP A 159 3.37 6.99 -15.86
C ASP A 159 3.33 6.25 -14.52
N ILE A 160 2.16 6.23 -13.89
CA ILE A 160 1.95 5.51 -12.62
C ILE A 160 2.19 4.01 -12.82
N ARG A 161 1.54 3.42 -13.83
CA ARG A 161 1.69 2.01 -14.16
C ARG A 161 3.16 1.64 -14.36
N HIS A 162 3.87 2.43 -15.16
CA HIS A 162 5.29 2.18 -15.45
C HIS A 162 6.13 2.21 -14.17
N LYS A 163 5.92 3.20 -13.30
CA LYS A 163 6.64 3.30 -12.02
C LYS A 163 6.34 2.14 -11.10
N LEU A 164 5.08 1.74 -10.99
CA LEU A 164 4.71 0.59 -10.16
C LEU A 164 5.37 -0.68 -10.68
N HIS A 165 5.26 -0.94 -11.99
CA HIS A 165 5.82 -2.16 -12.57
C HIS A 165 7.35 -2.22 -12.46
N THR A 166 8.04 -1.12 -12.76
CA THR A 166 9.51 -1.15 -12.80
C THR A 166 10.13 -1.01 -11.42
N VAL A 167 9.63 -0.11 -10.58
CA VAL A 167 10.25 0.18 -9.27
C VAL A 167 9.74 -0.74 -8.18
N VAL A 168 8.41 -0.89 -8.06
CA VAL A 168 7.84 -1.71 -6.99
C VAL A 168 8.02 -3.20 -7.27
N TYR A 169 7.73 -3.63 -8.50
CA TYR A 169 7.70 -5.05 -8.86
C TYR A 169 8.92 -5.53 -9.63
N GLY A 170 9.80 -4.63 -10.04
CA GLY A 170 11.03 -4.99 -10.73
C GLY A 170 10.87 -5.53 -12.15
N VAL A 171 9.75 -5.21 -12.82
CA VAL A 171 9.51 -5.60 -14.20
C VAL A 171 10.45 -4.80 -15.11
N LYS A 172 11.10 -5.47 -16.04
CA LYS A 172 11.96 -4.81 -17.02
C LYS A 172 11.12 -4.37 -18.21
N GLU A 173 11.12 -3.07 -18.46
CA GLU A 173 10.40 -2.47 -19.60
C GLU A 173 11.34 -1.60 -20.43
#